data_49c2bb0377b37e592b378b103debb88b
#
_entry.id   49c2bb0377b37e592b378b103debb88b
#
_cell.length_a   1.000
_cell.length_b   1.000
_cell.length_c   1.000
_cell.angle_alpha   90.00
_cell.angle_beta   90.00
_cell.angle_gamma   90.00
#
_symmetry.space_group_name_H-M   'P 1'
#
loop_
_entity.id
_entity.type
_entity.pdbx_description
1 polymer ?
#
loop_
_entity_poly.entity_id
_entity_poly.type
_entity_poly.pdbx_seq_one_letter_code
_entity_poly.pdbx_strand_id
1 'polypeptide(L)'
;YEMLRSLVGSEMCIRDSEPIASLDASIQAQIVNLFRHLQKEHGFSFLFIAHDLDMVEFLCDRVGVMYHGKLVETGPARAVFENPLHPYTKALIAAIPIPDPRRERARAVPDFSNTEFPRTGTLREVEKDHFVLMEGGDAG
;
A
#
# COMPACT_ATOMS: atom_id res chain seq x y z
N TYR A 1 -15.70 -5.87 -4.84
CA TYR A 1 -16.19 -7.14 -5.41
C TYR A 1 -15.89 -7.26 -6.91
N GLU A 2 -15.85 -6.17 -7.67
CA GLU A 2 -15.54 -6.20 -9.11
C GLU A 2 -14.03 -6.33 -9.41
N MET A 3 -13.16 -5.84 -8.54
CA MET A 3 -11.70 -6.02 -8.67
C MET A 3 -11.27 -7.49 -8.55
N LEU A 4 -12.05 -8.32 -7.85
CA LEU A 4 -11.84 -9.77 -7.78
C LEU A 4 -12.24 -10.50 -9.06
N ARG A 5 -13.14 -9.93 -9.87
CA ARG A 5 -13.58 -10.54 -11.13
C ARG A 5 -12.57 -10.39 -12.27
N SER A 6 -11.75 -9.35 -12.28
CA SER A 6 -10.73 -9.16 -13.30
C SER A 6 -9.48 -10.02 -13.09
N LEU A 7 -9.30 -10.58 -11.89
CA LEU A 7 -8.21 -11.50 -11.54
C LEU A 7 -8.54 -12.98 -11.81
N VAL A 8 -9.79 -13.30 -12.12
CA VAL A 8 -10.28 -14.68 -12.34
C VAL A 8 -9.85 -15.28 -13.68
N GLY A 9 -9.09 -14.58 -14.50
CA GLY A 9 -8.58 -15.07 -15.77
C GLY A 9 -7.16 -15.62 -15.76
N SER A 10 -6.40 -15.45 -14.68
CA SER A 10 -5.08 -16.05 -14.48
C SER A 10 -5.13 -17.04 -13.31
N GLU A 11 -4.68 -18.24 -13.52
CA GLU A 11 -5.02 -19.45 -12.79
C GLU A 11 -4.59 -19.53 -11.32
N MET A 12 -4.08 -18.50 -10.67
CA MET A 12 -3.85 -18.53 -9.22
C MET A 12 -3.85 -17.13 -8.59
N CYS A 13 -4.92 -16.83 -7.87
CA CYS A 13 -4.98 -15.73 -6.93
C CYS A 13 -4.73 -16.30 -5.53
N ILE A 14 -3.55 -16.08 -4.97
CA ILE A 14 -3.26 -16.38 -3.56
C ILE A 14 -3.73 -15.17 -2.77
N ARG A 15 -4.86 -15.33 -2.07
CA ARG A 15 -5.36 -14.36 -1.10
C ARG A 15 -4.96 -14.83 0.28
N ASP A 16 -3.94 -14.22 0.84
CA ASP A 16 -3.60 -14.41 2.23
C ASP A 16 -3.55 -13.07 2.95
N SER A 17 -4.18 -13.01 4.11
CA SER A 17 -4.10 -11.88 5.00
C SER A 17 -2.98 -12.17 6.01
N GLU A 18 -1.88 -11.43 5.92
CA GLU A 18 -0.74 -11.48 6.84
C GLU A 18 0.07 -12.81 6.86
N PRO A 19 0.41 -13.41 5.71
CA PRO A 19 1.09 -14.71 5.69
C PRO A 19 2.48 -14.67 6.31
N ILE A 20 3.06 -13.50 6.47
CA ILE A 20 4.48 -13.31 6.80
C ILE A 20 4.69 -12.53 8.10
N ALA A 21 3.68 -11.85 8.62
CA ALA A 21 3.81 -10.93 9.77
C ALA A 21 4.28 -11.58 11.08
N SER A 22 4.09 -12.89 11.24
CA SER A 22 4.50 -13.65 12.43
C SER A 22 5.88 -14.29 12.33
N LEU A 23 6.58 -14.11 11.21
CA LEU A 23 7.88 -14.73 10.93
C LEU A 23 9.03 -13.76 11.24
N ASP A 24 10.19 -14.30 11.57
CA ASP A 24 11.39 -13.49 11.72
C ASP A 24 11.86 -12.91 10.37
N ALA A 25 12.63 -11.81 10.43
CA ALA A 25 13.06 -11.06 9.24
C ALA A 25 13.84 -11.90 8.22
N SER A 26 14.56 -12.93 8.67
CA SER A 26 15.32 -13.81 7.78
C SER A 26 14.40 -14.70 6.93
N ILE A 27 13.38 -15.26 7.56
CA ILE A 27 12.38 -16.10 6.89
C ILE A 27 11.48 -15.25 6.00
N GLN A 28 11.11 -14.04 6.45
CA GLN A 28 10.38 -13.08 5.63
C GLN A 28 11.11 -12.82 4.30
N ALA A 29 12.41 -12.53 4.36
CA ALA A 29 13.22 -12.28 3.16
C ALA A 29 13.27 -13.49 2.21
N GLN A 30 13.34 -14.72 2.75
CA GLN A 30 13.33 -15.93 1.95
C GLN A 30 11.98 -16.12 1.23
N ILE A 31 10.87 -15.89 1.92
CA ILE A 31 9.52 -16.00 1.33
C ILE A 31 9.30 -14.95 0.26
N VAL A 32 9.72 -13.70 0.49
CA VAL A 32 9.66 -12.63 -0.50
C VAL A 32 10.43 -12.99 -1.77
N ASN A 33 11.65 -13.53 -1.62
CA ASN A 33 12.43 -13.99 -2.74
C ASN A 33 11.77 -15.16 -3.49
N LEU A 34 11.13 -16.08 -2.76
CA LEU A 34 10.37 -17.17 -3.36
C LEU A 34 9.18 -16.65 -4.18
N PHE A 35 8.41 -15.70 -3.65
CA PHE A 35 7.29 -15.09 -4.40
C PHE A 35 7.78 -14.39 -5.66
N ARG A 36 8.85 -13.62 -5.60
CA ARG A 36 9.46 -12.98 -6.77
C ARG A 36 9.93 -14.00 -7.81
N HIS A 37 10.52 -15.09 -7.36
CA HIS A 37 10.96 -16.16 -8.26
C HIS A 37 9.76 -16.81 -8.95
N LEU A 38 8.75 -17.19 -8.22
CA LEU A 38 7.51 -17.79 -8.76
C LEU A 38 6.79 -16.83 -9.73
N GLN A 39 6.73 -15.54 -9.39
CA GLN A 39 6.15 -14.54 -10.27
C GLN A 39 6.89 -14.46 -11.60
N LYS A 40 8.23 -14.45 -11.55
CA LYS A 40 9.06 -14.36 -12.74
C LYS A 40 9.00 -15.64 -13.59
N GLU A 41 8.95 -16.81 -12.95
CA GLU A 41 8.99 -18.10 -13.63
C GLU A 41 7.63 -18.50 -14.22
N HIS A 42 6.55 -18.20 -13.50
CA HIS A 42 5.20 -18.64 -13.85
C HIS A 42 4.27 -17.50 -14.30
N GLY A 43 4.69 -16.24 -14.22
CA GLY A 43 3.87 -15.10 -14.61
C GLY A 43 2.68 -14.83 -13.69
N PHE A 44 2.74 -15.27 -12.43
CA PHE A 44 1.66 -15.06 -11.47
C PHE A 44 1.51 -13.60 -11.07
N SER A 45 0.28 -13.20 -10.77
CA SER A 45 -0.02 -11.95 -10.10
C SER A 45 -0.44 -12.25 -8.66
N PHE A 46 0.14 -11.51 -7.71
CA PHE A 46 -0.18 -11.66 -6.30
C PHE A 46 -0.95 -10.44 -5.80
N LEU A 47 -2.01 -10.67 -5.05
CA LEU A 47 -2.64 -9.65 -4.24
C LEU A 47 -2.18 -9.84 -2.78
N PHE A 48 -1.39 -8.88 -2.31
CA PHE A 48 -0.82 -8.90 -0.98
C PHE A 48 -1.58 -7.93 -0.06
N ILE A 49 -2.04 -8.40 1.08
CA ILE A 49 -2.68 -7.57 2.10
C ILE A 49 -1.77 -7.60 3.32
N ALA A 50 -1.20 -6.47 3.67
CA ALA A 50 -0.27 -6.34 4.76
C ALA A 50 -0.41 -5.00 5.48
N HIS A 51 0.07 -4.95 6.72
CA HIS A 51 0.22 -3.73 7.51
C HIS A 51 1.69 -3.29 7.61
N ASP A 52 2.62 -4.15 7.19
CA ASP A 52 4.04 -3.84 7.12
C ASP A 52 4.34 -3.11 5.80
N LEU A 53 4.53 -1.79 5.91
CA LEU A 53 4.70 -0.91 4.77
C LEU A 53 6.06 -1.09 4.10
N ASP A 54 7.13 -1.39 4.85
CA ASP A 54 8.48 -1.62 4.29
C ASP A 54 8.45 -2.84 3.36
N MET A 55 7.72 -3.88 3.76
CA MET A 55 7.55 -5.07 2.94
C MET A 55 6.72 -4.79 1.69
N VAL A 56 5.64 -4.01 1.82
CA VAL A 56 4.79 -3.63 0.69
C VAL A 56 5.58 -2.80 -0.33
N GLU A 57 6.37 -1.82 0.13
CA GLU A 57 7.24 -1.03 -0.73
C GLU A 57 8.23 -1.89 -1.52
N PHE A 58 8.82 -2.87 -0.85
CA PHE A 58 9.83 -3.73 -1.45
C PHE A 58 9.26 -4.78 -2.41
N LEU A 59 8.09 -5.34 -2.11
CA LEU A 59 7.53 -6.49 -2.83
C LEU A 59 6.57 -6.10 -3.96
N CYS A 60 5.79 -5.04 -3.78
CA CYS A 60 4.67 -4.73 -4.65
C CYS A 60 5.06 -3.77 -5.78
N ASP A 61 4.57 -4.02 -7.00
CA ASP A 61 4.71 -3.09 -8.12
C ASP A 61 3.70 -1.93 -7.99
N ARG A 62 2.53 -2.23 -7.47
CA ARG A 62 1.44 -1.28 -7.24
C ARG A 62 0.87 -1.45 -5.84
N VAL A 63 0.40 -0.35 -5.26
CA VAL A 63 -0.24 -0.34 -3.94
C VAL A 63 -1.60 0.33 -4.00
N GLY A 64 -2.47 -0.09 -3.10
CA GLY A 64 -3.74 0.57 -2.83
C GLY A 64 -3.88 0.79 -1.33
N VAL A 65 -4.05 2.03 -0.93
CA VAL A 65 -4.25 2.41 0.47
C VAL A 65 -5.74 2.46 0.77
N MET A 66 -6.16 1.72 1.78
CA MET A 66 -7.55 1.67 2.21
C MET A 66 -7.74 2.37 3.56
N TYR A 67 -8.79 3.18 3.65
CA TYR A 67 -9.20 3.84 4.89
C TYR A 67 -10.71 3.66 5.10
N HIS A 68 -11.09 3.07 6.24
CA HIS A 68 -12.50 2.75 6.57
C HIS A 68 -13.28 2.07 5.43
N GLY A 69 -12.66 1.05 4.78
CA GLY A 69 -13.29 0.29 3.71
C GLY A 69 -13.32 0.99 2.34
N LYS A 70 -12.73 2.16 2.22
CA LYS A 70 -12.61 2.92 0.97
C LYS A 70 -11.17 2.90 0.46
N LEU A 71 -11.00 2.73 -0.84
CA LEU A 71 -9.71 2.95 -1.50
C LEU A 71 -9.50 4.46 -1.62
N VAL A 72 -8.50 4.99 -0.91
CA VAL A 72 -8.25 6.44 -0.85
C VAL A 72 -7.09 6.87 -1.74
N GLU A 73 -6.17 5.97 -2.03
CA GLU A 73 -5.05 6.22 -2.93
C GLU A 73 -4.59 4.91 -3.57
N THR A 74 -4.21 4.93 -4.84
CA THR A 74 -3.61 3.79 -5.53
C THR A 74 -2.69 4.23 -6.64
N GLY A 75 -1.58 3.53 -6.79
CA GLY A 75 -0.60 3.85 -7.82
C GLY A 75 0.59 2.88 -7.84
N PRO A 76 1.60 3.17 -8.66
CA PRO A 76 2.89 2.50 -8.56
C PRO A 76 3.44 2.64 -7.13
N ALA A 77 3.95 1.56 -6.56
CA ALA A 77 4.42 1.55 -5.16
C ALA A 77 5.38 2.73 -4.90
N ARG A 78 6.39 2.87 -5.74
CA ARG A 78 7.36 3.95 -5.65
C ARG A 78 6.71 5.36 -5.61
N ALA A 79 5.73 5.61 -6.49
CA ALA A 79 5.07 6.91 -6.53
C ALA A 79 4.29 7.22 -5.25
N VAL A 80 3.56 6.22 -4.72
CA VAL A 80 2.78 6.37 -3.48
C VAL A 80 3.69 6.58 -2.27
N PHE A 81 4.84 5.89 -2.19
CA PHE A 81 5.78 6.03 -1.06
C PHE A 81 6.61 7.31 -1.14
N GLU A 82 7.10 7.70 -2.31
CA GLU A 82 7.90 8.93 -2.49
C GLU A 82 7.05 10.20 -2.48
N ASN A 83 5.83 10.16 -3.03
CA ASN A 83 4.93 11.30 -3.16
C ASN A 83 3.49 10.94 -2.79
N PRO A 84 3.19 10.62 -1.51
CA PRO A 84 1.82 10.33 -1.07
C PRO A 84 0.94 11.57 -1.23
N LEU A 85 -0.25 11.39 -1.81
CA LEU A 85 -1.16 12.50 -2.11
C LEU A 85 -2.27 12.62 -1.08
N HIS A 86 -2.90 11.50 -0.70
CA HIS A 86 -3.98 11.50 0.28
C HIS A 86 -3.46 11.79 1.71
N PRO A 87 -4.13 12.64 2.51
CA PRO A 87 -3.69 12.96 3.86
C PRO A 87 -3.48 11.74 4.76
N TYR A 88 -4.35 10.73 4.64
CA TYR A 88 -4.19 9.46 5.37
C TYR A 88 -2.93 8.70 4.96
N THR A 89 -2.63 8.62 3.67
CA THR A 89 -1.40 7.96 3.16
C THR A 89 -0.15 8.68 3.68
N LYS A 90 -0.17 10.02 3.69
CA LYS A 90 0.92 10.84 4.28
C LYS A 90 1.14 10.51 5.76
N ALA A 91 0.05 10.44 6.52
CA ALA A 91 0.10 10.08 7.93
C ALA A 91 0.63 8.67 8.15
N LEU A 92 0.18 7.71 7.33
CA LEU A 92 0.56 6.30 7.40
C LEU A 92 2.07 6.12 7.11
N ILE A 93 2.58 6.73 6.03
CA ILE A 93 4.00 6.67 5.67
C ILE A 93 4.85 7.45 6.69
N ALA A 94 4.34 8.58 7.19
CA ALA A 94 5.01 9.31 8.26
C ALA A 94 5.12 8.52 9.58
N ALA A 95 4.33 7.50 9.80
CA ALA A 95 4.40 6.64 10.98
C ALA A 95 5.42 5.49 10.84
N ILE A 96 5.99 5.24 9.65
CA ILE A 96 7.02 4.21 9.47
C ILE A 96 8.25 4.55 10.33
N PRO A 97 8.71 3.67 11.23
CA PRO A 97 9.90 3.92 12.04
C PRO A 97 11.15 4.05 11.17
N ILE A 98 11.99 5.02 11.49
CA ILE A 98 13.30 5.14 10.85
C ILE A 98 14.28 4.18 11.53
N PRO A 99 15.02 3.33 10.80
CA PRO A 99 15.96 2.37 11.40
C PRO A 99 17.08 2.99 12.22
N ASP A 100 17.31 4.32 12.11
CA ASP A 100 18.31 5.06 12.90
C ASP A 100 17.68 5.60 14.21
N PRO A 101 18.05 5.08 15.40
CA PRO A 101 17.48 5.52 16.67
C PRO A 101 17.72 7.00 17.01
N ARG A 102 18.77 7.61 16.45
CA ARG A 102 19.07 9.03 16.68
C ARG A 102 18.14 9.92 15.87
N ARG A 103 17.86 9.53 14.63
CA ARG A 103 16.94 10.24 13.73
C ARG A 103 15.49 10.04 14.18
N GLU A 104 15.14 8.83 14.64
CA GLU A 104 13.80 8.53 15.16
C GLU A 104 13.46 9.37 16.40
N ARG A 105 14.41 9.56 17.34
CA ARG A 105 14.21 10.42 18.52
C ARG A 105 14.07 11.90 18.21
N ALA A 106 14.64 12.36 17.09
CA ALA A 106 14.54 13.75 16.65
C ALA A 106 13.29 14.01 15.80
N ARG A 107 12.57 12.95 15.42
CA ARG A 107 11.43 13.02 14.55
C ARG A 107 10.15 13.34 15.34
N ALA A 108 9.51 14.44 15.01
CA ALA A 108 8.16 14.71 15.46
C ALA A 108 7.17 13.94 14.58
N VAL A 109 6.70 12.78 15.06
CA VAL A 109 5.58 12.08 14.40
C VAL A 109 4.30 12.81 14.78
N PRO A 110 3.55 13.35 13.83
CA PRO A 110 2.28 13.99 14.13
C PRO A 110 1.31 12.98 14.73
N ASP A 111 0.60 13.36 15.78
CA ASP A 111 -0.46 12.54 16.35
C ASP A 111 -1.72 12.66 15.50
N PHE A 112 -2.05 11.60 14.80
CA PHE A 112 -3.24 11.50 13.95
C PHE A 112 -4.40 10.74 14.61
N SER A 113 -4.30 10.37 15.89
CA SER A 113 -5.27 9.50 16.57
C SER A 113 -6.70 10.06 16.62
N ASN A 114 -6.84 11.38 16.56
CA ASN A 114 -8.13 12.08 16.55
C ASN A 114 -8.44 12.78 15.21
N THR A 115 -7.69 12.45 14.15
CA THR A 115 -7.87 13.09 12.84
C THR A 115 -8.75 12.23 11.95
N GLU A 116 -9.91 12.76 11.53
CA GLU A 116 -10.67 12.16 10.44
C GLU A 116 -10.12 12.62 9.10
N PHE A 117 -9.87 11.65 8.24
CA PHE A 117 -9.39 11.92 6.88
C PHE A 117 -10.55 11.85 5.88
N PRO A 118 -10.46 12.56 4.75
CA PRO A 118 -11.46 12.48 3.69
C PRO A 118 -11.66 11.03 3.24
N ARG A 119 -12.92 10.62 3.14
CA ARG A 119 -13.31 9.26 2.71
C ARG A 119 -14.48 9.24 1.75
N THR A 120 -14.91 10.43 1.33
CA THR A 120 -15.98 10.64 0.35
C THR A 120 -15.41 11.26 -0.90
N GLY A 121 -15.95 10.89 -2.06
CA GLY A 121 -15.48 11.41 -3.34
C GLY A 121 -15.23 10.33 -4.38
N THR A 122 -14.52 10.70 -5.41
CA THR A 122 -14.12 9.83 -6.51
C THR A 122 -12.60 9.76 -6.65
N LEU A 123 -12.10 8.59 -7.05
CA LEU A 123 -10.70 8.43 -7.41
C LEU A 123 -10.44 9.19 -8.71
N ARG A 124 -9.48 10.11 -8.67
CA ARG A 124 -9.01 10.88 -9.83
C ARG A 124 -7.54 10.62 -10.06
N GLU A 125 -7.17 10.46 -11.31
CA GLU A 125 -5.78 10.39 -11.71
C GLU A 125 -5.13 11.77 -11.56
N VAL A 126 -4.07 11.86 -10.77
CA VAL A 126 -3.32 13.09 -10.53
C VAL A 126 -1.99 13.07 -11.25
N GLU A 127 -1.36 11.90 -11.25
CA GLU A 127 -0.15 11.60 -12.01
C GLU A 127 -0.37 10.31 -12.78
N LYS A 128 0.48 10.01 -13.73
CA LYS A 128 0.35 8.81 -14.57
C LYS A 128 0.20 7.55 -13.70
N ASP A 129 -0.93 6.87 -13.85
CA ASP A 129 -1.30 5.67 -13.08
C ASP A 129 -1.41 5.85 -11.55
N HIS A 130 -1.39 7.11 -11.05
CA HIS A 130 -1.50 7.44 -9.63
C HIS A 130 -2.82 8.17 -9.37
N PHE A 131 -3.70 7.51 -8.61
CA PHE A 131 -5.06 7.95 -8.34
C PHE A 131 -5.24 8.26 -6.86
N VAL A 132 -5.94 9.33 -6.56
CA VAL A 132 -6.27 9.74 -5.19
C VAL A 132 -7.75 10.05 -5.07
N LEU A 133 -8.33 9.72 -3.91
CA LEU A 133 -9.70 10.07 -3.58
C LEU A 133 -9.78 11.57 -3.32
N MET A 134 -10.54 12.26 -4.17
CA MET A 134 -10.82 13.68 -4.02
C MET A 134 -12.31 13.87 -3.73
N GLU A 135 -12.62 14.70 -2.73
CA GLU A 135 -13.98 15.14 -2.53
C GLU A 135 -14.47 15.87 -3.76
N GLY A 136 -15.69 15.55 -4.20
CA GLY A 136 -16.28 16.17 -5.36
C GLY A 136 -16.47 17.67 -5.11
N GLY A 137 -15.53 18.47 -5.57
CA GLY A 137 -15.80 19.85 -5.86
C GLY A 137 -16.73 19.86 -7.08
N ASP A 138 -17.92 20.38 -6.95
CA ASP A 138 -18.77 20.74 -8.07
C ASP A 138 -17.91 21.50 -9.08
N ALA A 139 -17.78 20.92 -10.27
CA ALA A 139 -17.31 21.68 -11.41
C ALA A 139 -18.43 22.66 -11.75
N GLY A 140 -18.30 23.90 -11.24
CA GLY A 140 -19.06 25.04 -11.73
C GLY A 140 -18.59 25.46 -13.13
#